data_8c55618d2a0a11306475879d7caaff73
#
_entry.id   8c55618d2a0a11306475879d7caaff73
#
_cell.length_a   1.000
_cell.length_b   1.000
_cell.length_c   1.000
_cell.angle_alpha   90.00
_cell.angle_beta   90.00
_cell.angle_gamma   90.00
#
_symmetry.space_group_name_H-M   'P 1'
#
loop_
_entity.id
_entity.type
_entity.pdbx_description
1 polymer ?
#
loop_
_entity_poly.entity_id
_entity_poly.type
_entity_poly.pdbx_seq_one_letter_code
_entity_poly.pdbx_strand_id
1 'polypeptide(L)'
;SCGDDWAFDLAKAIDGSDNGYGLACAPDGGAVATSDVITIRRATVQPTPLEAGRLQIQSTRISGALFEDGAIPSGFLPADSATHNLVVNSYYVAPTSELIPGVPTLRRKTLTMRAGAPFIEDQEVAPGVENIQLQLGIDVDEDNTVDRYVNPGDDIYNPSATGYVPGARVMTARVWLVVRGVSQEMGLEDGRSYQPGNVDLGTKDDEFRRLQISKTILLRNART
;
A
#
# COMPACT_ATOMS: atom_id res chain seq x y z
N SER A 1 -4.04 -15.40 6.01
CA SER A 1 -2.98 -14.60 5.38
C SER A 1 -3.50 -13.96 4.10
N CYS A 2 -2.86 -12.89 3.63
CA CYS A 2 -3.19 -12.24 2.35
C CYS A 2 -2.25 -12.67 1.22
N GLY A 3 -1.64 -13.82 1.32
CA GLY A 3 -0.59 -14.40 0.49
C GLY A 3 0.58 -14.80 1.36
N ASP A 4 1.36 -15.78 0.90
CA ASP A 4 2.44 -16.36 1.71
C ASP A 4 3.52 -15.33 2.05
N ASP A 5 3.80 -14.40 1.13
CA ASP A 5 4.83 -13.36 1.31
C ASP A 5 4.26 -11.97 1.66
N TRP A 6 2.96 -11.85 1.92
CA TRP A 6 2.32 -10.54 2.09
C TRP A 6 3.02 -9.65 3.14
N ALA A 7 3.41 -10.24 4.29
CA ALA A 7 4.12 -9.51 5.35
C ALA A 7 5.65 -9.57 5.18
N PHE A 8 6.20 -10.61 4.55
CA PHE A 8 7.63 -10.95 4.61
C PHE A 8 8.43 -10.47 3.40
N ASP A 9 7.78 -10.13 2.28
CA ASP A 9 8.49 -9.65 1.08
C ASP A 9 9.03 -8.22 1.28
N LEU A 10 10.06 -8.12 2.11
CA LEU A 10 10.72 -6.85 2.43
C LEU A 10 11.54 -6.29 1.26
N ALA A 11 11.79 -7.09 0.22
CA ALA A 11 12.41 -6.61 -1.02
C ALA A 11 11.52 -5.64 -1.78
N LYS A 12 10.19 -5.70 -1.55
CA LYS A 12 9.20 -4.79 -2.11
C LYS A 12 8.61 -3.91 -1.01
N ALA A 13 9.33 -2.84 -0.66
CA ALA A 13 8.84 -1.88 0.35
C ALA A 13 7.50 -1.24 -0.04
N ILE A 14 7.28 -1.04 -1.34
CA ILE A 14 6.01 -0.62 -1.93
C ILE A 14 5.70 -1.50 -3.13
N ASP A 15 4.45 -1.96 -3.21
CA ASP A 15 3.95 -2.84 -4.25
C ASP A 15 2.43 -2.65 -4.39
N GLY A 16 1.79 -3.43 -5.27
CA GLY A 16 0.34 -3.39 -5.41
C GLY A 16 -0.15 -4.24 -6.57
N SER A 17 -1.40 -4.05 -6.93
CA SER A 17 -2.00 -4.64 -8.13
C SER A 17 -2.69 -3.57 -8.95
N ASP A 18 -2.50 -3.63 -10.26
CA ASP A 18 -3.08 -2.72 -11.25
C ASP A 18 -4.53 -3.13 -11.54
N ASN A 19 -5.46 -2.18 -11.40
CA ASN A 19 -6.88 -2.34 -11.76
C ASN A 19 -7.55 -3.59 -11.20
N GLY A 20 -7.23 -3.95 -9.95
CA GLY A 20 -7.81 -5.11 -9.32
C GLY A 20 -7.31 -5.35 -7.91
N TYR A 21 -8.03 -6.20 -7.16
CA TYR A 21 -7.74 -6.42 -5.75
C TYR A 21 -6.40 -7.14 -5.50
N GLY A 22 -6.09 -8.18 -6.25
CA GLY A 22 -4.77 -8.85 -6.28
C GLY A 22 -4.29 -9.53 -4.99
N LEU A 23 -4.94 -9.35 -3.84
CA LEU A 23 -4.57 -10.00 -2.59
C LEU A 23 -5.27 -11.36 -2.43
N ALA A 24 -4.60 -12.35 -1.83
CA ALA A 24 -5.16 -13.69 -1.62
C ALA A 24 -6.23 -13.73 -0.52
N CYS A 25 -6.26 -12.77 0.41
CA CYS A 25 -7.30 -12.65 1.42
C CYS A 25 -8.54 -11.94 0.86
N ALA A 26 -9.73 -12.36 1.30
CA ALA A 26 -10.98 -11.73 0.85
C ALA A 26 -11.05 -10.24 1.27
N PRO A 27 -11.51 -9.34 0.37
CA PRO A 27 -11.78 -7.95 0.72
C PRO A 27 -13.08 -7.89 1.56
N ASP A 28 -13.05 -7.16 2.65
CA ASP A 28 -14.25 -6.91 3.44
C ASP A 28 -15.12 -5.86 2.73
N GLY A 29 -16.41 -6.16 2.58
CA GLY A 29 -17.32 -5.34 1.77
C GLY A 29 -17.10 -5.41 0.25
N GLY A 30 -16.22 -6.32 -0.26
CA GLY A 30 -15.86 -6.41 -1.67
C GLY A 30 -14.74 -5.45 -2.08
N ALA A 31 -14.40 -5.44 -3.38
CA ALA A 31 -13.39 -4.53 -3.94
C ALA A 31 -13.86 -3.95 -5.28
N VAL A 32 -13.53 -2.70 -5.55
CA VAL A 32 -13.80 -2.02 -6.82
C VAL A 32 -12.82 -2.53 -7.87
N ALA A 33 -13.33 -3.12 -8.96
CA ALA A 33 -12.54 -3.83 -9.97
C ALA A 33 -11.61 -2.92 -10.81
N THR A 34 -11.86 -1.61 -10.84
CA THR A 34 -11.06 -0.62 -11.57
C THR A 34 -10.13 0.17 -10.65
N SER A 35 -9.96 -0.28 -9.42
CA SER A 35 -9.13 0.41 -8.43
C SER A 35 -7.90 -0.41 -8.13
N ASP A 36 -6.76 0.27 -8.01
CA ASP A 36 -5.51 -0.37 -7.60
C ASP A 36 -5.52 -0.75 -6.13
N VAL A 37 -4.64 -1.69 -5.78
CA VAL A 37 -4.22 -1.93 -4.40
C VAL A 37 -2.81 -1.42 -4.20
N ILE A 38 -2.59 -0.74 -3.09
CA ILE A 38 -1.27 -0.24 -2.69
C ILE A 38 -0.87 -0.95 -1.40
N THR A 39 0.25 -1.68 -1.44
CA THR A 39 0.84 -2.34 -0.27
C THR A 39 2.13 -1.65 0.12
N ILE A 40 2.27 -1.31 1.40
CA ILE A 40 3.44 -0.64 1.97
C ILE A 40 3.98 -1.48 3.12
N ARG A 41 5.28 -1.78 3.09
CA ARG A 41 6.02 -2.50 4.13
C ARG A 41 7.15 -1.62 4.66
N ARG A 42 7.21 -1.47 5.97
CA ARG A 42 8.26 -0.67 6.60
C ARG A 42 8.47 -1.04 8.07
N ALA A 43 9.58 -0.70 8.62
CA ALA A 43 9.79 -0.67 10.07
C ALA A 43 9.15 0.59 10.70
N THR A 44 8.88 0.54 12.01
CA THR A 44 8.54 1.75 12.77
C THR A 44 9.72 2.71 12.79
N VAL A 45 9.46 4.02 12.84
CA VAL A 45 10.51 5.04 12.88
C VAL A 45 11.29 4.99 14.21
N GLN A 46 10.57 4.84 15.32
CA GLN A 46 11.18 4.72 16.65
C GLN A 46 11.36 3.25 17.00
N PRO A 47 12.45 2.90 17.72
CA PRO A 47 12.59 1.58 18.29
C PRO A 47 11.41 1.22 19.19
N THR A 48 11.08 -0.07 19.23
CA THR A 48 9.98 -0.62 20.01
C THR A 48 10.47 -1.67 21.00
N PRO A 49 9.79 -1.90 22.13
CA PRO A 49 10.09 -3.02 23.01
C PRO A 49 9.94 -4.37 22.28
N LEU A 50 10.66 -5.36 22.76
CA LEU A 50 10.48 -6.75 22.35
C LEU A 50 9.09 -7.23 22.77
N GLU A 51 8.37 -7.89 21.84
CA GLU A 51 7.01 -8.36 22.07
C GLU A 51 6.78 -9.70 21.36
N ALA A 52 6.64 -10.77 22.14
CA ALA A 52 6.37 -12.10 21.60
C ALA A 52 5.02 -12.15 20.87
N GLY A 53 4.99 -12.79 19.70
CA GLY A 53 3.84 -12.86 18.83
C GLY A 53 3.64 -11.68 17.88
N ARG A 54 4.51 -10.67 17.96
CA ARG A 54 4.55 -9.55 17.02
C ARG A 54 5.68 -9.71 16.02
N LEU A 55 5.39 -9.52 14.76
CA LEU A 55 6.43 -9.45 13.74
C LEU A 55 7.27 -8.18 13.94
N GLN A 56 8.55 -8.37 14.24
CA GLN A 56 9.52 -7.32 14.51
C GLN A 56 10.77 -7.50 13.65
N ILE A 57 11.48 -6.42 13.43
CA ILE A 57 12.75 -6.38 12.71
C ILE A 57 13.81 -5.97 13.72
N GLN A 58 14.84 -6.80 13.91
CA GLN A 58 16.08 -6.39 14.56
C GLN A 58 17.01 -5.87 13.48
N SER A 59 17.51 -4.66 13.62
CA SER A 59 18.34 -4.03 12.61
C SER A 59 19.61 -3.41 13.17
N THR A 60 20.68 -3.55 12.40
CA THR A 60 21.91 -2.75 12.50
C THR A 60 21.96 -1.78 11.33
N ARG A 61 23.08 -1.08 11.14
CA ARG A 61 23.30 -0.22 9.97
C ARG A 61 23.38 -1.00 8.64
N ILE A 62 23.76 -2.29 8.68
CA ILE A 62 24.08 -3.07 7.48
C ILE A 62 23.35 -4.41 7.38
N SER A 63 22.60 -4.81 8.39
CA SER A 63 21.88 -6.08 8.42
C SER A 63 20.57 -5.96 9.18
N GLY A 64 19.63 -6.85 8.88
CA GLY A 64 18.36 -6.97 9.56
C GLY A 64 17.89 -8.42 9.62
N ALA A 65 17.11 -8.75 10.66
CA ALA A 65 16.44 -10.04 10.78
C ALA A 65 14.99 -9.83 11.21
N LEU A 66 14.09 -10.59 10.59
CA LEU A 66 12.68 -10.66 10.98
C LEU A 66 12.49 -11.75 12.03
N PHE A 67 11.70 -11.48 13.07
CA PHE A 67 11.43 -12.41 14.16
C PHE A 67 10.08 -12.11 14.82
N GLU A 68 9.55 -13.05 15.60
CA GLU A 68 8.26 -12.91 16.28
C GLU A 68 8.23 -13.53 17.69
N ASP A 69 9.33 -14.13 18.14
CA ASP A 69 9.42 -14.83 19.41
C ASP A 69 9.64 -13.90 20.62
N GLY A 70 9.83 -12.59 20.39
CA GLY A 70 10.10 -11.59 21.42
C GLY A 70 11.52 -11.64 21.96
N ALA A 71 12.45 -12.33 21.28
CA ALA A 71 13.85 -12.42 21.65
C ALA A 71 14.75 -11.86 20.55
N ILE A 72 15.82 -11.16 20.92
CA ILE A 72 16.78 -10.63 19.93
C ILE A 72 17.40 -11.80 19.17
N PRO A 73 17.31 -11.84 17.83
CA PRO A 73 17.87 -12.91 17.02
C PRO A 73 19.39 -13.07 17.24
N SER A 74 19.87 -14.29 17.10
CA SER A 74 21.32 -14.58 17.21
C SER A 74 22.10 -13.77 16.17
N GLY A 75 23.26 -13.26 16.55
CA GLY A 75 24.11 -12.41 15.71
C GLY A 75 23.85 -10.90 15.87
N PHE A 76 22.83 -10.49 16.63
CA PHE A 76 22.59 -9.10 16.98
C PHE A 76 22.93 -8.83 18.44
N LEU A 77 23.66 -7.73 18.68
CA LEU A 77 23.97 -7.28 20.03
C LEU A 77 23.04 -6.13 20.42
N PRO A 78 22.44 -6.12 21.63
CA PRO A 78 21.52 -5.05 22.05
C PRO A 78 22.13 -3.65 21.99
N ALA A 79 23.45 -3.54 22.18
CA ALA A 79 24.15 -2.25 22.14
C ALA A 79 24.30 -1.67 20.73
N ASP A 80 24.32 -2.52 19.72
CA ASP A 80 24.63 -2.14 18.32
C ASP A 80 23.45 -2.30 17.36
N SER A 81 22.29 -2.69 17.87
CA SER A 81 21.09 -2.96 17.08
C SER A 81 19.83 -2.40 17.73
N ALA A 82 18.79 -2.21 16.95
CA ALA A 82 17.50 -1.71 17.41
C ALA A 82 16.36 -2.61 16.94
N THR A 83 15.36 -2.77 17.81
CA THR A 83 14.13 -3.50 17.51
C THR A 83 13.07 -2.54 16.98
N HIS A 84 12.42 -2.89 15.89
CA HIS A 84 11.32 -2.13 15.29
C HIS A 84 10.15 -3.06 14.99
N ASN A 85 8.91 -2.59 15.15
CA ASN A 85 7.75 -3.34 14.67
C ASN A 85 7.70 -3.28 13.15
N LEU A 86 7.40 -4.43 12.52
CA LEU A 86 7.05 -4.47 11.12
C LEU A 86 5.65 -3.89 10.93
N VAL A 87 5.53 -2.93 10.02
CA VAL A 87 4.26 -2.31 9.61
C VAL A 87 4.00 -2.70 8.18
N VAL A 88 2.89 -3.41 7.94
CA VAL A 88 2.41 -3.76 6.60
C VAL A 88 0.98 -3.29 6.47
N ASN A 89 0.73 -2.49 5.45
CA ASN A 89 -0.60 -1.97 5.14
C ASN A 89 -0.88 -2.15 3.65
N SER A 90 -2.05 -2.69 3.32
CA SER A 90 -2.58 -2.68 1.96
C SER A 90 -3.86 -1.87 1.92
N TYR A 91 -3.91 -0.89 1.04
CA TYR A 91 -5.07 -0.02 0.84
C TYR A 91 -5.81 -0.43 -0.42
N TYR A 92 -7.14 -0.49 -0.34
CA TYR A 92 -8.03 -0.80 -1.44
C TYR A 92 -9.35 -0.06 -1.29
N VAL A 93 -10.15 -0.01 -2.35
CA VAL A 93 -11.48 0.61 -2.33
C VAL A 93 -12.54 -0.48 -2.31
N ALA A 94 -13.45 -0.41 -1.33
CA ALA A 94 -14.66 -1.22 -1.29
C ALA A 94 -15.85 -0.43 -1.86
N PRO A 95 -16.81 -1.10 -2.51
CA PRO A 95 -17.98 -0.44 -3.11
C PRO A 95 -18.97 0.13 -2.08
N THR A 96 -18.88 -0.33 -0.83
CA THR A 96 -19.78 0.11 0.24
C THR A 96 -19.05 0.28 1.56
N SER A 97 -19.38 1.35 2.28
CA SER A 97 -18.93 1.65 3.63
C SER A 97 -19.78 0.89 4.65
N GLU A 98 -19.18 0.47 5.75
CA GLU A 98 -19.88 -0.06 6.92
C GLU A 98 -20.65 1.05 7.66
N LEU A 99 -20.07 2.25 7.69
CA LEU A 99 -20.64 3.40 8.38
C LEU A 99 -21.77 4.05 7.57
N ILE A 100 -21.66 4.08 6.22
CA ILE A 100 -22.60 4.72 5.32
C ILE A 100 -22.87 3.77 4.13
N PRO A 101 -23.83 2.84 4.26
CA PRO A 101 -24.14 1.87 3.20
C PRO A 101 -24.39 2.53 1.83
N GLY A 102 -23.84 1.95 0.76
CA GLY A 102 -23.94 2.47 -0.61
C GLY A 102 -22.95 3.58 -0.96
N VAL A 103 -22.09 3.99 -0.01
CA VAL A 103 -21.00 4.92 -0.25
C VAL A 103 -19.70 4.13 -0.39
N PRO A 104 -18.93 4.26 -1.50
CA PRO A 104 -17.62 3.63 -1.63
C PRO A 104 -16.69 4.10 -0.52
N THR A 105 -15.75 3.25 -0.14
CA THR A 105 -14.87 3.57 0.98
C THR A 105 -13.46 3.05 0.77
N LEU A 106 -12.48 3.83 1.21
CA LEU A 106 -11.10 3.36 1.34
C LEU A 106 -11.00 2.45 2.56
N ARG A 107 -10.44 1.28 2.36
CA ARG A 107 -10.16 0.30 3.41
C ARG A 107 -8.67 0.00 3.51
N ARG A 108 -8.26 -0.52 4.64
CA ARG A 108 -6.88 -0.92 4.90
C ARG A 108 -6.82 -2.30 5.54
N LYS A 109 -6.08 -3.20 4.93
CA LYS A 109 -5.60 -4.39 5.63
C LYS A 109 -4.30 -4.07 6.32
N THR A 110 -4.22 -4.28 7.62
CA THR A 110 -3.06 -3.92 8.44
C THR A 110 -2.56 -5.13 9.22
N LEU A 111 -1.23 -5.28 9.26
CA LEU A 111 -0.58 -6.26 10.13
C LEU A 111 -0.68 -5.77 11.58
N THR A 112 -1.27 -6.57 12.42
CA THR A 112 -1.41 -6.33 13.86
C THR A 112 -1.14 -7.62 14.64
N MET A 113 -1.47 -7.64 15.91
CA MET A 113 -1.40 -8.82 16.76
C MET A 113 -2.76 -9.10 17.39
N ARG A 114 -3.16 -10.37 17.40
CA ARG A 114 -4.38 -10.82 18.09
C ARG A 114 -4.08 -12.14 18.79
N ALA A 115 -4.43 -12.22 20.08
CA ALA A 115 -4.22 -13.40 20.92
C ALA A 115 -2.77 -13.93 20.90
N GLY A 116 -1.77 -13.03 20.88
CA GLY A 116 -0.35 -13.37 20.91
C GLY A 116 0.22 -13.91 19.60
N ALA A 117 -0.44 -13.67 18.48
CA ALA A 117 0.04 -14.08 17.14
C ALA A 117 -0.17 -12.96 16.11
N PRO A 118 0.61 -12.92 15.02
CA PRO A 118 0.39 -11.99 13.92
C PRO A 118 -1.01 -12.16 13.33
N PHE A 119 -1.70 -11.06 13.10
CA PHE A 119 -3.05 -11.03 12.59
C PHE A 119 -3.21 -9.92 11.54
N ILE A 120 -4.02 -10.18 10.52
CA ILE A 120 -4.37 -9.18 9.52
C ILE A 120 -5.77 -8.67 9.83
N GLU A 121 -5.85 -7.39 10.15
CA GLU A 121 -7.09 -6.69 10.42
C GLU A 121 -7.51 -5.88 9.20
N ASP A 122 -8.80 -5.90 8.86
CA ASP A 122 -9.39 -5.08 7.83
C ASP A 122 -10.16 -3.93 8.49
N GLN A 123 -9.84 -2.71 8.10
CA GLN A 123 -10.36 -1.50 8.73
C GLN A 123 -10.87 -0.53 7.67
N GLU A 124 -12.05 0.03 7.88
CA GLU A 124 -12.50 1.17 7.11
C GLU A 124 -11.68 2.42 7.48
N VAL A 125 -11.21 3.16 6.47
CA VAL A 125 -10.35 4.34 6.64
C VAL A 125 -11.12 5.62 6.36
N ALA A 126 -11.80 5.68 5.19
CA ALA A 126 -12.47 6.91 4.78
C ALA A 126 -13.61 6.61 3.79
N PRO A 127 -14.87 6.88 4.14
CA PRO A 127 -15.98 6.83 3.21
C PRO A 127 -15.87 7.93 2.15
N GLY A 128 -16.44 7.69 0.97
CA GLY A 128 -16.43 8.61 -0.16
C GLY A 128 -15.27 8.45 -1.13
N VAL A 129 -14.31 7.57 -0.89
CA VAL A 129 -13.25 7.26 -1.86
C VAL A 129 -13.78 6.25 -2.88
N GLU A 130 -13.89 6.66 -4.15
CA GLU A 130 -14.41 5.83 -5.25
C GLU A 130 -13.33 5.05 -6.00
N ASN A 131 -12.14 5.61 -6.10
CA ASN A 131 -11.05 4.99 -6.85
C ASN A 131 -9.69 5.45 -6.30
N ILE A 132 -8.72 4.56 -6.34
CA ILE A 132 -7.30 4.84 -6.09
C ILE A 132 -6.50 4.26 -7.24
N GLN A 133 -5.53 5.05 -7.74
CA GLN A 133 -4.57 4.63 -8.76
C GLN A 133 -3.15 4.93 -8.31
N LEU A 134 -2.22 4.07 -8.71
CA LEU A 134 -0.82 4.15 -8.36
C LEU A 134 0.06 4.06 -9.61
N GLN A 135 1.09 4.86 -9.67
CA GLN A 135 2.25 4.62 -10.54
C GLN A 135 3.53 4.74 -9.73
N LEU A 136 4.45 3.82 -9.98
CA LEU A 136 5.75 3.78 -9.34
C LEU A 136 6.81 4.35 -10.29
N GLY A 137 7.54 5.35 -9.83
CA GLY A 137 8.67 5.91 -10.57
C GLY A 137 9.92 5.12 -10.26
N ILE A 138 10.50 4.52 -11.32
CA ILE A 138 11.61 3.57 -11.24
C ILE A 138 12.88 4.25 -11.73
N ASP A 139 13.95 4.11 -10.95
CA ASP A 139 15.34 4.34 -11.31
C ASP A 139 15.91 2.98 -11.76
N VAL A 140 16.38 2.88 -13.00
CA VAL A 140 16.87 1.61 -13.58
C VAL A 140 18.38 1.58 -13.77
N ASP A 141 19.08 2.71 -13.64
CA ASP A 141 20.53 2.84 -13.83
C ASP A 141 21.28 3.35 -12.60
N GLU A 142 20.58 3.45 -11.47
CA GLU A 142 21.11 3.82 -10.15
C GLU A 142 21.64 5.25 -10.05
N ASP A 143 21.20 6.17 -10.93
CA ASP A 143 21.63 7.55 -10.91
C ASP A 143 20.84 8.43 -9.90
N ASN A 144 19.90 7.87 -9.17
CA ASN A 144 18.97 8.49 -8.22
C ASN A 144 17.95 9.44 -8.86
N THR A 145 17.65 9.26 -10.13
CA THR A 145 16.54 9.92 -10.82
C THR A 145 15.47 8.91 -11.25
N VAL A 146 14.29 9.38 -11.60
CA VAL A 146 13.22 8.53 -12.12
C VAL A 146 13.33 8.47 -13.63
N ASP A 147 13.61 7.28 -14.19
CA ASP A 147 13.67 7.06 -15.63
C ASP A 147 12.28 6.88 -16.24
N ARG A 148 11.42 6.16 -15.54
CA ARG A 148 10.06 5.89 -16.02
C ARG A 148 9.07 5.60 -14.90
N TYR A 149 7.79 5.74 -15.22
CA TYR A 149 6.68 5.32 -14.36
C TYR A 149 6.08 4.02 -14.88
N VAL A 150 5.79 3.10 -13.97
CA VAL A 150 5.13 1.82 -14.23
C VAL A 150 3.92 1.64 -13.32
N ASN A 151 2.99 0.76 -13.71
CA ASN A 151 1.86 0.41 -12.86
C ASN A 151 2.30 -0.54 -11.73
N PRO A 152 1.53 -0.66 -10.64
CA PRO A 152 1.84 -1.61 -9.57
C PRO A 152 1.80 -3.05 -10.10
N GLY A 153 2.72 -3.89 -9.61
CA GLY A 153 2.88 -5.27 -10.06
C GLY A 153 3.73 -5.45 -11.34
N ASP A 154 4.33 -4.38 -11.87
CA ASP A 154 5.27 -4.49 -13.02
C ASP A 154 6.50 -5.31 -12.64
N ASP A 155 6.93 -6.16 -13.56
CA ASP A 155 8.07 -7.08 -13.36
C ASP A 155 9.40 -6.37 -13.12
N ILE A 156 9.56 -5.17 -13.64
CA ILE A 156 10.85 -4.45 -13.68
C ILE A 156 11.51 -4.28 -12.31
N TYR A 157 10.71 -4.05 -11.26
CA TYR A 157 11.19 -3.87 -9.89
C TYR A 157 10.95 -5.08 -8.99
N ASN A 158 10.48 -6.21 -9.55
CA ASN A 158 10.20 -7.43 -8.83
C ASN A 158 11.35 -8.43 -8.98
N PRO A 159 12.22 -8.64 -7.97
CA PRO A 159 13.38 -9.51 -8.07
C PRO A 159 13.06 -10.99 -8.43
N SER A 160 11.81 -11.42 -8.22
CA SER A 160 11.37 -12.78 -8.53
C SER A 160 10.77 -12.93 -9.92
N ALA A 161 10.60 -11.84 -10.68
CA ALA A 161 9.98 -11.86 -12.00
C ALA A 161 11.01 -12.00 -13.13
N THR A 162 10.57 -12.56 -14.26
CA THR A 162 11.43 -12.73 -15.46
C THR A 162 11.83 -11.39 -16.08
N GLY A 163 10.97 -10.37 -15.95
CA GLY A 163 11.22 -9.01 -16.47
C GLY A 163 12.00 -8.10 -15.52
N TYR A 164 12.52 -8.63 -14.41
CA TYR A 164 13.29 -7.85 -13.44
C TYR A 164 14.55 -7.24 -14.05
N VAL A 165 14.77 -5.96 -13.79
CA VAL A 165 16.01 -5.26 -14.13
C VAL A 165 16.86 -5.17 -12.87
N PRO A 166 18.03 -5.84 -12.80
CA PRO A 166 18.93 -5.74 -11.65
C PRO A 166 19.31 -4.29 -11.36
N GLY A 167 19.18 -3.88 -10.10
CA GLY A 167 19.43 -2.49 -9.68
C GLY A 167 18.20 -1.57 -9.77
N ALA A 168 17.14 -1.98 -10.47
CA ALA A 168 15.91 -1.18 -10.53
C ALA A 168 15.29 -1.00 -9.14
N ARG A 169 14.97 0.23 -8.80
CA ARG A 169 14.39 0.60 -7.49
C ARG A 169 13.27 1.61 -7.63
N VAL A 170 12.29 1.48 -6.73
CA VAL A 170 11.16 2.40 -6.65
C VAL A 170 11.59 3.67 -5.93
N MET A 171 11.67 4.79 -6.64
CA MET A 171 12.09 6.09 -6.11
C MET A 171 10.92 6.97 -5.69
N THR A 172 9.82 6.90 -6.43
CA THR A 172 8.63 7.71 -6.16
C THR A 172 7.36 6.88 -6.31
N ALA A 173 6.32 7.31 -5.63
CA ALA A 173 4.97 6.83 -5.82
C ALA A 173 4.07 7.99 -6.22
N ARG A 174 3.39 7.89 -7.35
CA ARG A 174 2.36 8.82 -7.79
C ARG A 174 1.00 8.18 -7.52
N VAL A 175 0.20 8.85 -6.70
CA VAL A 175 -1.11 8.36 -6.27
C VAL A 175 -2.18 9.31 -6.79
N TRP A 176 -3.27 8.77 -7.32
CA TRP A 176 -4.50 9.48 -7.61
C TRP A 176 -5.61 8.94 -6.74
N LEU A 177 -6.45 9.83 -6.25
CA LEU A 177 -7.68 9.53 -5.54
C LEU A 177 -8.83 10.22 -6.25
N VAL A 178 -9.92 9.49 -6.50
CA VAL A 178 -11.21 10.07 -6.83
C VAL A 178 -12.10 9.92 -5.62
N VAL A 179 -12.56 11.05 -5.10
CA VAL A 179 -13.42 11.10 -3.93
C VAL A 179 -14.74 11.77 -4.30
N ARG A 180 -15.84 11.31 -3.69
CA ARG A 180 -17.17 11.90 -3.87
C ARG A 180 -17.79 12.32 -2.54
N GLY A 181 -18.76 13.22 -2.60
CA GLY A 181 -19.65 13.50 -1.48
C GLY A 181 -20.41 12.24 -1.02
N VAL A 182 -20.67 12.15 0.28
CA VAL A 182 -21.45 11.04 0.86
C VAL A 182 -22.96 11.20 0.64
N SER A 183 -23.41 12.41 0.29
CA SER A 183 -24.81 12.76 -0.03
C SER A 183 -24.91 13.37 -1.42
N GLN A 184 -26.07 13.19 -2.05
CA GLN A 184 -26.40 13.85 -3.30
C GLN A 184 -26.64 15.35 -3.08
N GLU A 185 -26.29 16.13 -4.10
CA GLU A 185 -26.61 17.56 -4.20
C GLU A 185 -27.66 17.71 -5.30
N MET A 186 -28.90 17.93 -4.91
CA MET A 186 -30.05 17.97 -5.84
C MET A 186 -29.83 18.97 -6.98
N GLY A 187 -29.92 18.51 -8.21
CA GLY A 187 -29.71 19.33 -9.41
C GLY A 187 -28.24 19.58 -9.77
N LEU A 188 -27.30 18.90 -9.13
CA LEU A 188 -25.89 18.94 -9.54
C LEU A 188 -25.70 18.13 -10.83
N GLU A 189 -25.14 18.78 -11.84
CA GLU A 189 -24.63 18.14 -13.07
C GLU A 189 -23.11 18.29 -13.06
N ASP A 190 -22.38 17.21 -12.72
CA ASP A 190 -20.90 17.29 -12.66
C ASP A 190 -20.29 17.46 -14.06
N GLY A 191 -20.74 16.69 -15.05
CA GLY A 191 -20.32 16.81 -16.46
C GLY A 191 -18.82 16.61 -16.72
N ARG A 192 -18.00 16.36 -15.67
CA ARG A 192 -16.56 16.15 -15.77
C ARG A 192 -16.21 14.69 -16.01
N SER A 193 -15.20 14.45 -16.85
CA SER A 193 -14.58 13.14 -17.00
C SER A 193 -13.44 13.00 -15.99
N TYR A 194 -13.31 11.81 -15.40
CA TYR A 194 -12.29 11.46 -14.41
C TYR A 194 -11.37 10.39 -14.96
N GLN A 195 -10.08 10.75 -15.10
CA GLN A 195 -9.04 9.86 -15.65
C GLN A 195 -7.86 9.77 -14.66
N PRO A 196 -8.02 9.09 -13.51
CA PRO A 196 -6.92 8.86 -12.60
C PRO A 196 -5.99 7.78 -13.16
N GLY A 197 -4.68 8.05 -13.14
CA GLY A 197 -3.65 7.07 -13.55
C GLY A 197 -3.87 6.55 -14.96
N ASN A 198 -4.06 5.24 -15.09
CA ASN A 198 -4.27 4.54 -16.35
C ASN A 198 -5.75 4.16 -16.61
N VAL A 199 -6.68 4.61 -15.77
CA VAL A 199 -8.11 4.27 -15.87
C VAL A 199 -8.93 5.47 -16.33
N ASP A 200 -9.85 5.25 -17.25
CA ASP A 200 -10.91 6.19 -17.61
C ASP A 200 -12.21 5.80 -16.89
N LEU A 201 -12.61 6.61 -15.91
CA LEU A 201 -13.86 6.43 -15.18
C LEU A 201 -15.05 7.12 -15.87
N GLY A 202 -14.80 7.81 -16.99
CA GLY A 202 -15.79 8.52 -17.77
C GLY A 202 -16.45 9.70 -17.06
N THR A 203 -17.50 10.20 -17.67
CA THR A 203 -18.38 11.23 -17.09
C THR A 203 -19.37 10.59 -16.13
N LYS A 204 -19.64 11.25 -15.02
CA LYS A 204 -20.60 10.79 -14.00
C LYS A 204 -21.87 11.66 -14.08
N ASP A 205 -22.97 11.05 -14.49
CA ASP A 205 -24.28 11.70 -14.62
C ASP A 205 -25.13 11.44 -13.36
N ASP A 206 -24.51 11.60 -12.19
CA ASP A 206 -25.17 11.47 -10.90
C ASP A 206 -25.01 12.78 -10.08
N GLU A 207 -25.83 12.96 -9.07
CA GLU A 207 -25.86 14.18 -8.26
C GLU A 207 -24.78 14.23 -7.16
N PHE A 208 -23.65 13.50 -7.34
CA PHE A 208 -22.56 13.52 -6.36
C PHE A 208 -21.42 14.43 -6.82
N ARG A 209 -21.04 15.39 -5.97
CA ARG A 209 -19.85 16.20 -6.19
C ARG A 209 -18.59 15.35 -6.03
N ARG A 210 -17.67 15.46 -6.99
CA ARG A 210 -16.39 14.71 -7.00
C ARG A 210 -15.19 15.62 -7.06
N LEU A 211 -14.09 15.09 -6.55
CA LEU A 211 -12.77 15.68 -6.65
C LEU A 211 -11.75 14.59 -7.02
N GLN A 212 -10.95 14.85 -8.04
CA GLN A 212 -9.76 14.05 -8.34
C GLN A 212 -8.54 14.77 -7.78
N ILE A 213 -7.76 14.05 -6.97
CA ILE A 213 -6.53 14.53 -6.34
C ILE A 213 -5.38 13.67 -6.85
N SER A 214 -4.24 14.29 -7.15
CA SER A 214 -3.00 13.55 -7.44
C SER A 214 -1.85 14.06 -6.60
N LYS A 215 -0.96 13.15 -6.18
CA LYS A 215 0.24 13.47 -5.41
C LYS A 215 1.39 12.55 -5.80
N THR A 216 2.57 13.13 -6.05
CA THR A 216 3.82 12.38 -6.16
C THR A 216 4.58 12.46 -4.86
N ILE A 217 5.00 11.31 -4.34
CA ILE A 217 5.67 11.13 -3.05
C ILE A 217 7.05 10.57 -3.33
N LEU A 218 8.10 11.23 -2.85
CA LEU A 218 9.46 10.72 -2.90
C LEU A 218 9.68 9.73 -1.75
N LEU A 219 10.19 8.54 -2.07
CA LEU A 219 10.55 7.53 -1.09
C LEU A 219 11.97 7.80 -0.58
N ARG A 220 12.08 8.37 0.62
CA ARG A 220 13.37 8.84 1.16
C ARG A 220 14.42 7.75 1.33
N ASN A 221 13.99 6.52 1.65
CA ASN A 221 14.89 5.38 1.90
C ASN A 221 15.23 4.60 0.61
N ALA A 222 14.76 5.03 -0.54
CA ALA A 222 15.08 4.44 -1.83
C ALA A 222 16.44 4.95 -2.39
N ARG A 223 16.98 6.02 -1.83
CA ARG A 223 18.29 6.55 -2.20
C ARG A 223 19.37 5.91 -1.34
N THR A 224 20.35 5.31 -1.95
CA THR A 224 21.57 4.78 -1.30
C THR A 224 22.74 5.73 -1.51
#